data_37c58761a79e5d0589b0615bd7c66b72
#
_entry.id   37c58761a79e5d0589b0615bd7c66b72
#
_cell.length_a   1.000
_cell.length_b   1.000
_cell.length_c   1.000
_cell.angle_alpha   90.00
_cell.angle_beta   90.00
_cell.angle_gamma   90.00
#
_symmetry.space_group_name_H-M   'P 1'
#
loop_
_entity.id
_entity.type
_entity.pdbx_description
1 polymer ?
#
loop_
_entity_poly.entity_id
_entity_poly.type
_entity_poly.pdbx_seq_one_letter_code
_entity_poly.pdbx_strand_id
1 'polypeptide(L)'
;MEDDVLFRELFSKIEELPVIDCHEHILGPKREVTRREPIASLIQGYVQSDLLSAGITQKELDILNNNEIETEEKWELFEKFWKKIEFTAYARVTRLIMKDIYGEEEISLQSILRVRDKIILPTEENYNSLFEKAHIEVI
;
A
#
# COMPACT_ATOMS: atom_id res chain seq x y z
N MET A 1 34.64 -3.19 4.64
CA MET A 1 34.62 -1.97 5.50
C MET A 1 34.60 -0.67 4.68
N GLU A 2 35.51 -0.49 3.70
CA GLU A 2 35.44 0.70 2.78
C GLU A 2 34.18 0.70 1.90
N ASP A 3 33.78 -0.45 1.38
CA ASP A 3 32.56 -0.58 0.56
C ASP A 3 31.29 -0.22 1.35
N ASP A 4 31.25 -0.46 2.65
CA ASP A 4 30.11 -0.13 3.52
C ASP A 4 30.01 1.40 3.76
N VAL A 5 31.15 2.09 3.84
CA VAL A 5 31.17 3.56 3.98
C VAL A 5 30.70 4.23 2.69
N LEU A 6 31.23 3.81 1.54
CA LEU A 6 30.85 4.33 0.24
C LEU A 6 29.35 4.08 -0.04
N PHE A 7 28.85 2.88 0.28
CA PHE A 7 27.45 2.55 0.15
C PHE A 7 26.56 3.52 0.95
N ARG A 8 26.89 3.76 2.22
CA ARG A 8 26.13 4.68 3.08
C ARG A 8 26.17 6.12 2.58
N GLU A 9 27.32 6.58 2.13
CA GLU A 9 27.47 7.94 1.58
C GLU A 9 26.65 8.12 0.30
N LEU A 10 26.67 7.14 -0.61
CA LEU A 10 25.88 7.17 -1.83
C LEU A 10 24.39 7.07 -1.53
N PHE A 11 23.99 6.18 -0.62
CA PHE A 11 22.61 5.98 -0.23
C PHE A 11 22.03 7.25 0.39
N SER A 12 22.75 7.88 1.34
CA SER A 12 22.34 9.13 1.94
C SER A 12 22.15 10.25 0.92
N LYS A 13 23.05 10.36 -0.06
CA LYS A 13 22.92 11.35 -1.14
C LYS A 13 21.72 11.07 -2.06
N ILE A 14 21.44 9.80 -2.33
CA ILE A 14 20.27 9.42 -3.16
C ILE A 14 18.97 9.75 -2.44
N GLU A 15 18.90 9.51 -1.12
CA GLU A 15 17.72 9.85 -0.32
C GLU A 15 17.40 11.35 -0.28
N GLU A 16 18.40 12.20 -0.47
CA GLU A 16 18.26 13.66 -0.51
C GLU A 16 17.84 14.20 -1.90
N LEU A 17 17.89 13.38 -2.95
CA LEU A 17 17.56 13.83 -4.29
C LEU A 17 16.04 14.03 -4.47
N PRO A 18 15.64 15.11 -5.15
CA PRO A 18 14.26 15.28 -5.56
C PRO A 18 13.87 14.22 -6.59
N VAL A 19 12.65 13.72 -6.49
CA VAL A 19 12.10 12.73 -7.41
C VAL A 19 11.25 13.43 -8.46
N ILE A 20 11.53 13.14 -9.74
CA ILE A 20 10.65 13.46 -10.85
C ILE A 20 9.96 12.15 -11.25
N ASP A 21 8.68 12.05 -10.96
CA ASP A 21 7.87 10.90 -11.32
C ASP A 21 7.30 11.09 -12.72
N CYS A 22 7.78 10.29 -13.68
CA CYS A 22 7.36 10.37 -15.08
C CYS A 22 6.33 9.31 -15.48
N HIS A 23 5.93 8.44 -14.56
CA HIS A 23 4.92 7.43 -14.81
C HIS A 23 4.24 6.98 -13.50
N GLU A 24 2.96 7.30 -13.35
CA GLU A 24 2.19 6.92 -12.19
C GLU A 24 0.69 6.66 -12.56
N HIS A 25 -0.08 6.10 -11.63
CA HIS A 25 -1.49 5.76 -11.81
C HIS A 25 -2.39 6.43 -10.76
N ILE A 26 -2.10 7.68 -10.42
CA ILE A 26 -2.88 8.44 -9.44
C ILE A 26 -4.22 8.84 -10.06
N LEU A 27 -5.29 8.44 -9.39
CA LEU A 27 -6.60 9.00 -9.66
C LEU A 27 -6.66 10.40 -9.07
N GLY A 28 -7.11 11.39 -9.83
CA GLY A 28 -7.29 12.76 -9.32
C GLY A 28 -8.07 12.80 -8.00
N PRO A 29 -7.90 13.88 -7.20
CA PRO A 29 -8.52 13.99 -5.89
C PRO A 29 -10.04 13.83 -5.98
N LYS A 30 -10.61 12.97 -5.12
CA LYS A 30 -12.06 12.70 -5.05
C LYS A 30 -12.61 13.25 -3.76
N ARG A 31 -13.42 14.29 -3.84
CA ARG A 31 -14.04 14.95 -2.67
C ARG A 31 -15.14 14.12 -1.99
N GLU A 32 -15.69 13.15 -2.70
CA GLU A 32 -16.84 12.36 -2.23
C GLU A 32 -16.45 11.08 -1.47
N VAL A 33 -15.17 10.70 -1.47
CA VAL A 33 -14.72 9.51 -0.75
C VAL A 33 -14.45 9.88 0.70
N THR A 34 -15.34 9.48 1.59
CA THR A 34 -15.25 9.77 3.03
C THR A 34 -14.72 8.59 3.85
N ARG A 35 -14.70 7.37 3.28
CA ARG A 35 -14.20 6.15 3.92
C ARG A 35 -13.68 5.18 2.86
N ARG A 36 -12.64 4.46 3.21
CA ARG A 36 -12.18 3.28 2.46
C ARG A 36 -11.98 2.12 3.42
N GLU A 37 -12.40 0.95 3.00
CA GLU A 37 -12.17 -0.26 3.75
C GLU A 37 -10.66 -0.66 3.61
N PRO A 38 -9.97 -1.01 4.71
CA PRO A 38 -8.52 -1.21 4.71
C PRO A 38 -8.04 -2.30 3.74
N ILE A 39 -8.64 -3.49 3.75
CA ILE A 39 -8.23 -4.57 2.85
C ILE A 39 -8.43 -4.14 1.39
N ALA A 40 -9.58 -3.59 1.05
CA ALA A 40 -9.85 -3.09 -0.29
C ALA A 40 -8.84 -2.01 -0.73
N SER A 41 -8.35 -1.20 0.20
CA SER A 41 -7.33 -0.19 -0.09
C SER A 41 -5.94 -0.79 -0.28
N LEU A 42 -5.56 -1.76 0.53
CA LEU A 42 -4.22 -2.38 0.53
C LEU A 42 -3.98 -3.30 -0.67
N ILE A 43 -5.04 -3.90 -1.23
CA ILE A 43 -4.93 -4.80 -2.38
C ILE A 43 -5.11 -4.12 -3.74
N GLN A 44 -5.07 -2.80 -3.81
CA GLN A 44 -5.21 -2.07 -5.08
C GLN A 44 -4.10 -2.41 -6.08
N GLY A 45 -4.41 -2.25 -7.37
CA GLY A 45 -3.44 -2.42 -8.45
C GLY A 45 -2.93 -3.85 -8.62
N TYR A 46 -1.63 -4.02 -8.75
CA TYR A 46 -0.99 -5.28 -9.15
C TYR A 46 -1.06 -6.40 -8.10
N VAL A 47 -1.29 -6.09 -6.83
CA VAL A 47 -1.52 -7.11 -5.78
C VAL A 47 -2.72 -8.00 -6.12
N GLN A 48 -3.75 -7.47 -6.80
CA GLN A 48 -4.88 -8.27 -7.27
C GLN A 48 -4.47 -9.34 -8.27
N SER A 49 -3.48 -9.04 -9.12
CA SER A 49 -2.93 -10.02 -10.07
C SER A 49 -2.20 -11.16 -9.35
N ASP A 50 -1.48 -10.86 -8.28
CA ASP A 50 -0.85 -11.87 -7.43
C ASP A 50 -1.91 -12.74 -6.74
N LEU A 51 -2.97 -12.15 -6.20
CA LEU A 51 -4.09 -12.88 -5.58
C LEU A 51 -4.78 -13.80 -6.60
N LEU A 52 -5.05 -13.32 -7.81
CA LEU A 52 -5.63 -14.14 -8.89
C LEU A 52 -4.70 -15.30 -9.27
N SER A 53 -3.39 -15.04 -9.39
CA SER A 53 -2.38 -16.07 -9.65
C SER A 53 -2.28 -17.10 -8.52
N ALA A 54 -2.55 -16.70 -7.28
CA ALA A 54 -2.62 -17.58 -6.11
C ALA A 54 -3.91 -18.42 -6.05
N GLY A 55 -4.85 -18.18 -6.97
CA GLY A 55 -6.07 -18.95 -7.15
C GLY A 55 -7.31 -18.40 -6.46
N ILE A 56 -7.33 -17.11 -6.06
CA ILE A 56 -8.57 -16.44 -5.67
C ILE A 56 -9.48 -16.32 -6.90
N THR A 57 -10.75 -16.56 -6.72
CA THR A 57 -11.72 -16.35 -7.81
C THR A 57 -12.09 -14.86 -7.93
N GLN A 58 -12.59 -14.45 -9.10
CA GLN A 58 -13.06 -13.07 -9.27
C GLN A 58 -14.15 -12.69 -8.27
N LYS A 59 -15.06 -13.60 -7.94
CA LYS A 59 -16.12 -13.37 -6.93
C LYS A 59 -15.55 -13.13 -5.54
N GLU A 60 -14.54 -13.88 -5.14
CA GLU A 60 -13.86 -13.70 -3.85
C GLU A 60 -13.07 -12.38 -3.85
N LEU A 61 -12.44 -12.02 -4.96
CA LEU A 61 -11.76 -10.74 -5.11
C LEU A 61 -12.72 -9.55 -5.03
N ASP A 62 -13.92 -9.68 -5.63
CA ASP A 62 -14.97 -8.67 -5.55
C ASP A 62 -15.45 -8.47 -4.09
N ILE A 63 -15.51 -9.55 -3.29
CA ILE A 63 -15.77 -9.46 -1.85
C ILE A 63 -14.68 -8.66 -1.15
N LEU A 64 -13.40 -8.94 -1.42
CA LEU A 64 -12.28 -8.20 -0.83
C LEU A 64 -12.28 -6.71 -1.22
N ASN A 65 -12.68 -6.40 -2.44
CA ASN A 65 -12.76 -5.01 -2.95
C ASN A 65 -14.01 -4.24 -2.49
N ASN A 66 -15.00 -4.92 -1.91
CA ASN A 66 -16.24 -4.26 -1.50
C ASN A 66 -16.04 -3.43 -0.23
N ASN A 67 -16.20 -2.11 -0.31
CA ASN A 67 -16.05 -1.19 0.83
C ASN A 67 -17.18 -1.29 1.87
N GLU A 68 -18.30 -1.94 1.56
CA GLU A 68 -19.44 -2.12 2.47
C GLU A 68 -19.31 -3.35 3.37
N ILE A 69 -18.39 -4.26 3.06
CA ILE A 69 -18.11 -5.44 3.88
C ILE A 69 -16.99 -5.10 4.85
N GLU A 70 -17.19 -5.34 6.13
CA GLU A 70 -16.22 -5.02 7.17
C GLU A 70 -14.97 -5.91 7.11
N THR A 71 -13.85 -5.38 7.57
CA THR A 71 -12.53 -6.03 7.56
C THR A 71 -12.57 -7.43 8.22
N GLU A 72 -13.27 -7.55 9.34
CA GLU A 72 -13.37 -8.77 10.11
C GLU A 72 -14.04 -9.91 9.33
N GLU A 73 -15.04 -9.57 8.52
CA GLU A 73 -15.75 -10.55 7.67
C GLU A 73 -14.89 -11.02 6.48
N LYS A 74 -13.98 -10.16 5.99
CA LYS A 74 -13.08 -10.46 4.88
C LYS A 74 -11.81 -11.16 5.33
N TRP A 75 -11.45 -11.05 6.61
CA TRP A 75 -10.11 -11.40 7.08
C TRP A 75 -9.69 -12.82 6.75
N GLU A 76 -10.54 -13.82 7.05
CA GLU A 76 -10.22 -15.22 6.80
C GLU A 76 -9.91 -15.49 5.31
N LEU A 77 -10.72 -14.91 4.42
CA LEU A 77 -10.51 -15.00 2.99
C LEU A 77 -9.22 -14.31 2.57
N PHE A 78 -8.97 -13.09 3.05
CA PHE A 78 -7.77 -12.33 2.74
C PHE A 78 -6.52 -13.06 3.25
N GLU A 79 -6.47 -13.45 4.52
CA GLU A 79 -5.33 -14.12 5.13
C GLU A 79 -4.92 -15.40 4.40
N LYS A 80 -5.90 -16.21 3.98
CA LYS A 80 -5.68 -17.45 3.23
C LYS A 80 -4.88 -17.23 1.95
N PHE A 81 -5.17 -16.15 1.21
CA PHE A 81 -4.49 -15.85 -0.04
C PHE A 81 -3.26 -14.96 0.18
N TRP A 82 -3.29 -14.06 1.17
CA TRP A 82 -2.14 -13.26 1.54
C TRP A 82 -0.90 -14.12 1.86
N LYS A 83 -1.05 -15.16 2.65
CA LYS A 83 0.02 -16.12 2.97
C LYS A 83 0.68 -16.78 1.76
N LYS A 84 0.01 -16.82 0.62
CA LYS A 84 0.57 -17.38 -0.62
C LYS A 84 1.36 -16.36 -1.44
N ILE A 85 1.07 -15.07 -1.27
CA ILE A 85 1.65 -13.99 -2.07
C ILE A 85 2.58 -13.07 -1.28
N GLU A 86 2.68 -13.19 0.04
CA GLU A 86 3.37 -12.25 0.93
C GLU A 86 4.84 -11.95 0.55
N PHE A 87 5.47 -12.86 -0.21
CA PHE A 87 6.86 -12.68 -0.68
C PHE A 87 6.96 -12.23 -2.14
N THR A 88 5.87 -11.94 -2.82
CA THR A 88 5.90 -11.36 -4.17
C THR A 88 6.35 -9.91 -4.14
N ALA A 89 6.78 -9.38 -5.30
CA ALA A 89 7.20 -7.99 -5.43
C ALA A 89 6.06 -7.01 -5.10
N TYR A 90 4.84 -7.29 -5.54
CA TYR A 90 3.70 -6.41 -5.28
C TYR A 90 3.20 -6.48 -3.83
N ALA A 91 3.18 -7.66 -3.23
CA ALA A 91 2.88 -7.80 -1.81
C ALA A 91 3.93 -7.12 -0.92
N ARG A 92 5.20 -7.04 -1.37
CA ARG A 92 6.23 -6.24 -0.70
C ARG A 92 5.85 -4.76 -0.63
N VAL A 93 5.29 -4.20 -1.70
CA VAL A 93 4.82 -2.80 -1.70
C VAL A 93 3.75 -2.59 -0.63
N THR A 94 2.77 -3.49 -0.53
CA THR A 94 1.76 -3.44 0.53
C THR A 94 2.39 -3.47 1.93
N ARG A 95 3.40 -4.32 2.16
CA ARG A 95 4.11 -4.35 3.45
C ARG A 95 4.87 -3.06 3.73
N LEU A 96 5.51 -2.45 2.72
CA LEU A 96 6.17 -1.16 2.86
C LEU A 96 5.16 -0.05 3.20
N ILE A 97 4.00 -0.02 2.54
CA ILE A 97 2.92 0.91 2.87
C ILE A 97 2.48 0.74 4.34
N MET A 98 2.26 -0.50 4.79
CA MET A 98 1.88 -0.76 6.18
C MET A 98 2.95 -0.27 7.15
N LYS A 99 4.22 -0.54 6.87
CA LYS A 99 5.35 -0.15 7.71
C LYS A 99 5.60 1.37 7.68
N ASP A 100 5.86 1.93 6.51
CA ASP A 100 6.42 3.27 6.38
C ASP A 100 5.35 4.37 6.47
N ILE A 101 4.11 4.05 6.08
CA ILE A 101 2.99 5.00 6.13
C ILE A 101 2.18 4.84 7.42
N TYR A 102 1.88 3.59 7.79
CA TYR A 102 0.97 3.32 8.92
C TYR A 102 1.68 2.88 10.21
N GLY A 103 2.99 2.56 10.16
CA GLY A 103 3.79 2.16 11.32
C GLY A 103 3.53 0.73 11.79
N GLU A 104 3.05 -0.16 10.89
CA GLU A 104 2.71 -1.54 11.21
C GLU A 104 3.70 -2.51 10.53
N GLU A 105 4.48 -3.23 11.32
CA GLU A 105 5.52 -4.14 10.80
C GLU A 105 4.96 -5.42 10.18
N GLU A 106 3.77 -5.84 10.59
CA GLU A 106 3.14 -7.09 10.13
C GLU A 106 1.74 -6.85 9.60
N ILE A 107 1.32 -7.67 8.64
CA ILE A 107 -0.05 -7.71 8.15
C ILE A 107 -0.81 -8.79 8.93
N SER A 108 -1.62 -8.34 9.87
CA SER A 108 -2.49 -9.15 10.71
C SER A 108 -3.85 -8.46 10.83
N LEU A 109 -4.88 -9.19 11.28
CA LEU A 109 -6.19 -8.57 11.53
C LEU A 109 -6.05 -7.36 12.46
N GLN A 110 -5.27 -7.49 13.55
CA GLN A 110 -5.08 -6.42 14.51
C GLN A 110 -4.39 -5.19 13.93
N SER A 111 -3.34 -5.36 13.11
CA SER A 111 -2.65 -4.25 12.46
C SER A 111 -3.57 -3.55 11.45
N ILE A 112 -4.32 -4.30 10.65
CA ILE A 112 -5.29 -3.73 9.69
C ILE A 112 -6.41 -2.98 10.42
N LEU A 113 -6.92 -3.50 11.54
CA LEU A 113 -7.91 -2.79 12.35
C LEU A 113 -7.37 -1.49 12.96
N ARG A 114 -6.09 -1.45 13.38
CA ARG A 114 -5.46 -0.23 13.89
C ARG A 114 -5.29 0.88 12.83
N VAL A 115 -5.20 0.49 11.57
CA VAL A 115 -5.07 1.47 10.47
C VAL A 115 -6.41 1.85 9.83
N ARG A 116 -7.52 1.23 10.23
CA ARG A 116 -8.86 1.45 9.66
C ARG A 116 -9.20 2.93 9.51
N ASP A 117 -9.01 3.70 10.57
CA ASP A 117 -9.35 5.13 10.59
C ASP A 117 -8.23 6.04 10.04
N LYS A 118 -7.10 5.42 9.67
CA LYS A 118 -5.92 6.12 9.14
C LYS A 118 -5.76 5.95 7.64
N ILE A 119 -6.63 5.15 6.99
CA ILE A 119 -6.52 4.91 5.55
C ILE A 119 -6.57 6.24 4.80
N ILE A 120 -5.53 6.48 4.02
CA ILE A 120 -5.35 7.71 3.26
C ILE A 120 -6.42 7.78 2.17
N LEU A 121 -7.25 8.81 2.26
CA LEU A 121 -8.26 9.11 1.25
C LEU A 121 -7.62 9.88 0.09
N PRO A 122 -8.16 9.77 -1.14
CA PRO A 122 -7.64 10.44 -2.33
C PRO A 122 -8.02 11.93 -2.34
N THR A 123 -7.55 12.69 -1.36
CA THR A 123 -7.73 14.14 -1.27
C THR A 123 -6.46 14.86 -1.72
N GLU A 124 -6.59 16.10 -2.16
CA GLU A 124 -5.44 16.92 -2.54
C GLU A 124 -4.43 17.08 -1.40
N GLU A 125 -4.93 17.31 -0.18
CA GLU A 125 -4.09 17.44 1.02
C GLU A 125 -3.27 16.15 1.28
N ASN A 126 -3.93 15.00 1.18
CA ASN A 126 -3.26 13.71 1.40
C ASN A 126 -2.23 13.41 0.30
N TYR A 127 -2.52 13.73 -0.95
CA TYR A 127 -1.56 13.57 -2.04
C TYR A 127 -0.35 14.47 -1.84
N ASN A 128 -0.54 15.74 -1.53
CA ASN A 128 0.55 16.66 -1.25
C ASN A 128 1.43 16.16 -0.10
N SER A 129 0.82 15.68 1.00
CA SER A 129 1.57 15.09 2.11
C SER A 129 2.38 13.85 1.72
N LEU A 130 1.85 13.01 0.83
CA LEU A 130 2.58 11.83 0.32
C LEU A 130 3.74 12.25 -0.58
N PHE A 131 3.54 13.22 -1.46
CA PHE A 131 4.57 13.73 -2.37
C PHE A 131 5.71 14.38 -1.60
N GLU A 132 5.40 15.19 -0.59
CA GLU A 132 6.40 15.77 0.30
C GLU A 132 7.23 14.69 1.00
N LYS A 133 6.58 13.66 1.57
CA LYS A 133 7.27 12.55 2.23
C LYS A 133 8.14 11.73 1.28
N ALA A 134 7.73 11.59 0.03
CA ALA A 134 8.44 10.84 -0.99
C ALA A 134 9.47 11.70 -1.75
N HIS A 135 9.64 12.97 -1.40
CA HIS A 135 10.46 13.96 -2.10
C HIS A 135 10.12 14.08 -3.60
N ILE A 136 8.83 13.90 -3.95
CA ILE A 136 8.35 14.05 -5.33
C ILE A 136 8.06 15.51 -5.59
N GLU A 137 8.84 16.14 -6.49
CA GLU A 137 8.68 17.54 -6.87
C GLU A 137 7.78 17.71 -8.10
N VAL A 138 7.78 16.74 -8.99
CA VAL A 138 7.06 16.79 -10.27
C VAL A 138 6.45 15.43 -10.57
N ILE A 139 5.21 15.46 -11.07
CA ILE A 139 4.47 14.30 -11.58
C ILE A 139 4.14 14.56 -13.03
#